data_1ddb7b0d2c7dc690de199982a423c984
#
_entry.id   1ddb7b0d2c7dc690de199982a423c984
#
_cell.length_a   1.000
_cell.length_b   1.000
_cell.length_c   1.000
_cell.angle_alpha   90.00
_cell.angle_beta   90.00
_cell.angle_gamma   90.00
#
_symmetry.space_group_name_H-M   'P 1'
#
loop_
_entity.id
_entity.type
_entity.pdbx_description
1 polymer ?
#
loop_
_entity_poly.entity_id
_entity_poly.type
_entity_poly.pdbx_seq_one_letter_code
_entity_poly.pdbx_strand_id
1 'polypeptide(L)'
;MDKYLLLVVSLLCFFEAVTPLRCITCHLLTKTERCRRGFGVCVAQENETCMMLKIYRDSILQLSYLLCQKFCRDLTFHLNNQTYVHKCCNHNYCNFKI
;
A
#
# COMPACT_ATOMS: atom_id res chain seq x y z
N MET A 1 25.11 35.51 -9.15
CA MET A 1 25.56 34.13 -9.25
C MET A 1 25.07 33.27 -8.10
N ASP A 2 25.16 33.76 -6.88
CA ASP A 2 24.70 33.00 -5.70
C ASP A 2 23.20 32.75 -5.67
N LYS A 3 22.43 33.62 -6.34
CA LYS A 3 20.99 33.44 -6.40
C LYS A 3 20.59 32.16 -7.11
N TYR A 4 21.30 31.82 -8.17
CA TYR A 4 21.00 30.62 -8.95
C TYR A 4 21.42 29.36 -8.18
N LEU A 5 22.54 29.44 -7.47
CA LEU A 5 23.02 28.32 -6.67
C LEU A 5 22.04 28.01 -5.56
N LEU A 6 21.53 29.02 -4.87
CA LEU A 6 20.54 28.84 -3.81
C LEU A 6 19.24 28.22 -4.34
N LEU A 7 18.79 28.64 -5.50
CA LEU A 7 17.60 28.10 -6.13
C LEU A 7 17.78 26.63 -6.47
N VAL A 8 18.91 26.27 -7.03
CA VAL A 8 19.20 24.88 -7.41
C VAL A 8 19.27 24.00 -6.16
N VAL A 9 19.93 24.46 -5.11
CA VAL A 9 20.03 23.73 -3.85
C VAL A 9 18.66 23.55 -3.21
N SER A 10 17.81 24.58 -3.22
CA SER A 10 16.45 24.48 -2.69
C SER A 10 15.63 23.48 -3.44
N LEU A 11 15.71 23.44 -4.77
CA LEU A 11 14.99 22.48 -5.58
C LEU A 11 15.46 21.05 -5.32
N LEU A 12 16.76 20.86 -5.19
CA LEU A 12 17.31 19.54 -4.89
C LEU A 12 16.87 19.05 -3.50
N CYS A 13 16.90 19.92 -2.50
CA CYS A 13 16.43 19.59 -1.16
C CYS A 13 14.94 19.24 -1.18
N PHE A 14 14.15 19.94 -1.98
CA PHE A 14 12.73 19.66 -2.08
C PHE A 14 12.49 18.26 -2.66
N PHE A 15 13.21 17.89 -3.71
CA PHE A 15 13.09 16.56 -4.29
C PHE A 15 13.55 15.47 -3.33
N GLU A 16 14.60 15.72 -2.57
CA GLU A 16 15.09 14.75 -1.59
C GLU A 16 14.12 14.55 -0.43
N ALA A 17 13.32 15.57 -0.12
CA ALA A 17 12.34 15.48 0.95
C ALA A 17 11.13 14.63 0.57
N VAL A 18 10.89 14.39 -0.72
CA VAL A 18 9.77 13.60 -1.20
C VAL A 18 10.26 12.18 -1.43
N THR A 19 10.12 11.33 -0.40
CA THR A 19 10.45 9.92 -0.53
C THR A 19 9.24 9.19 -1.10
N PRO A 20 9.42 8.30 -2.08
CA PRO A 20 8.30 7.53 -2.60
C PRO A 20 7.75 6.59 -1.54
N LEU A 21 6.44 6.44 -1.53
CA LEU A 21 5.76 5.52 -0.63
C LEU A 21 6.03 4.09 -1.08
N ARG A 22 6.47 3.26 -0.18
CA ARG A 22 6.74 1.85 -0.45
C ARG A 22 5.72 0.99 0.28
N CYS A 23 5.16 0.02 -0.43
CA CYS A 23 4.16 -0.87 0.11
C CYS A 23 4.60 -2.31 -0.06
N ILE A 24 4.09 -3.18 0.79
CA ILE A 24 4.33 -4.61 0.65
C ILE A 24 3.36 -5.15 -0.41
N THR A 25 3.84 -6.06 -1.25
CA THR A 25 2.99 -6.80 -2.18
C THR A 25 2.90 -8.25 -1.74
N CYS A 26 1.72 -8.81 -1.84
CA CYS A 26 1.49 -10.22 -1.65
C CYS A 26 0.17 -10.60 -2.29
N HIS A 27 0.19 -11.56 -3.17
CA HIS A 27 -1.02 -12.00 -3.87
C HIS A 27 -1.76 -13.10 -3.13
N LEU A 28 -1.13 -13.72 -2.16
CA LEU A 28 -1.76 -14.76 -1.36
C LEU A 28 -1.11 -14.79 0.03
N LEU A 29 -1.70 -14.04 0.94
CA LEU A 29 -1.28 -14.00 2.33
C LEU A 29 -2.24 -14.88 3.13
N THR A 30 -1.71 -15.90 3.79
CA THR A 30 -2.52 -16.86 4.52
C THR A 30 -2.82 -16.36 5.93
N LYS A 31 -3.64 -17.12 6.66
CA LYS A 31 -4.00 -16.84 8.06
C LYS A 31 -2.77 -16.71 8.96
N THR A 32 -1.69 -17.40 8.63
CA THR A 32 -0.45 -17.39 9.42
C THR A 32 0.47 -16.24 9.05
N GLU A 33 -0.04 -15.29 8.26
CA GLU A 33 0.70 -14.12 7.79
C GLU A 33 1.93 -14.47 6.95
N ARG A 34 1.87 -15.61 6.28
CA ARG A 34 2.89 -16.00 5.33
C ARG A 34 2.43 -15.72 3.91
N CYS A 35 3.26 -15.03 3.17
CA CYS A 35 2.98 -14.78 1.78
C CYS A 35 3.40 -16.00 0.96
N ARG A 36 2.44 -16.59 0.25
CA ARG A 36 2.72 -17.76 -0.57
C ARG A 36 3.04 -17.40 -2.00
N ARG A 37 2.55 -16.26 -2.49
CA ARG A 37 2.80 -15.83 -3.86
C ARG A 37 2.90 -14.32 -3.93
N GLY A 38 3.79 -13.84 -4.79
CA GLY A 38 3.88 -12.42 -5.08
C GLY A 38 4.44 -11.56 -3.97
N PHE A 39 5.25 -12.14 -3.10
CA PHE A 39 5.88 -11.36 -2.04
C PHE A 39 6.91 -10.41 -2.64
N GLY A 40 6.82 -9.16 -2.24
CA GLY A 40 7.75 -8.14 -2.71
C GLY A 40 7.40 -6.78 -2.18
N VAL A 41 7.91 -5.78 -2.87
CA VAL A 41 7.68 -4.38 -2.53
C VAL A 41 7.28 -3.65 -3.79
N CYS A 42 6.25 -2.81 -3.70
CA CYS A 42 5.90 -1.90 -4.77
C CYS A 42 6.15 -0.47 -4.34
N VAL A 43 6.48 0.37 -5.30
CA VAL A 43 6.64 1.80 -5.08
C VAL A 43 5.37 2.48 -5.58
N ALA A 44 4.63 3.12 -4.68
CA ALA A 44 3.39 3.80 -5.04
C ALA A 44 3.67 4.94 -6.00
N GLN A 45 2.97 4.94 -7.11
CA GLN A 45 3.05 5.99 -8.11
C GLN A 45 2.10 7.11 -7.72
N GLU A 46 2.01 8.13 -8.56
CA GLU A 46 1.09 9.23 -8.31
C GLU A 46 -0.33 8.70 -8.12
N ASN A 47 -1.01 9.16 -7.08
CA ASN A 47 -2.36 8.75 -6.70
C ASN A 47 -2.49 7.31 -6.25
N GLU A 48 -1.36 6.66 -5.94
CA GLU A 48 -1.37 5.30 -5.37
C GLU A 48 -1.06 5.33 -3.88
N THR A 49 -1.67 4.41 -3.15
CA THR A 49 -1.37 4.17 -1.74
C THR A 49 -1.25 2.67 -1.50
N CYS A 50 -0.78 2.31 -0.32
CA CYS A 50 -0.73 0.92 0.07
C CYS A 50 -2.13 0.39 0.30
N MET A 51 -2.42 -0.81 -0.20
CA MET A 51 -3.73 -1.42 -0.12
C MET A 51 -3.64 -2.79 0.54
N MET A 52 -4.63 -3.11 1.36
CA MET A 52 -4.84 -4.44 1.90
C MET A 52 -6.29 -4.83 1.70
N LEU A 53 -6.51 -5.96 1.04
CA LEU A 53 -7.84 -6.54 0.90
C LEU A 53 -7.86 -7.82 1.73
N LYS A 54 -8.78 -7.89 2.69
CA LYS A 54 -8.99 -9.09 3.49
C LYS A 54 -10.33 -9.71 3.11
N ILE A 55 -10.33 -11.01 2.89
CA ILE A 55 -11.53 -11.74 2.52
C ILE A 55 -11.88 -12.69 3.64
N TYR A 56 -13.07 -12.51 4.20
CA TYR A 56 -13.58 -13.32 5.30
C TYR A 56 -14.75 -14.17 4.82
N ARG A 57 -14.84 -15.38 5.34
CA ARG A 57 -15.99 -16.25 5.13
C ARG A 57 -16.39 -16.81 6.49
N ASP A 58 -17.66 -16.61 6.87
CA ASP A 58 -18.18 -17.00 8.17
C ASP A 58 -17.34 -16.43 9.33
N SER A 59 -16.93 -15.18 9.19
CA SER A 59 -16.09 -14.45 10.16
C SER A 59 -14.67 -14.99 10.29
N ILE A 60 -14.26 -15.89 9.38
CA ILE A 60 -12.91 -16.46 9.38
C ILE A 60 -12.14 -15.87 8.21
N LEU A 61 -10.97 -15.31 8.49
CA LEU A 61 -10.11 -14.76 7.45
C LEU A 61 -9.63 -15.87 6.50
N GLN A 62 -9.93 -15.75 5.23
CA GLN A 62 -9.53 -16.72 4.22
C GLN A 62 -8.19 -16.38 3.61
N LEU A 63 -8.04 -15.13 3.15
CA LEU A 63 -6.79 -14.67 2.58
C LEU A 63 -6.74 -13.15 2.60
N SER A 64 -5.54 -12.62 2.40
CA SER A 64 -5.31 -11.19 2.25
C SER A 64 -4.53 -10.95 0.98
N TYR A 65 -4.74 -9.79 0.38
CA TYR A 65 -4.10 -9.37 -0.85
C TYR A 65 -3.53 -7.99 -0.64
N LEU A 66 -2.23 -7.83 -0.89
CA LEU A 66 -1.52 -6.58 -0.63
C LEU A 66 -0.91 -6.05 -1.92
N LEU A 67 -1.05 -4.76 -2.16
CA LEU A 67 -0.37 -4.10 -3.29
C LEU A 67 -0.45 -2.58 -3.18
N CYS A 68 0.15 -1.90 -4.13
CA CYS A 68 -0.08 -0.47 -4.34
C CYS A 68 -1.29 -0.32 -5.25
N GLN A 69 -2.24 0.54 -4.87
CA GLN A 69 -3.45 0.71 -5.65
C GLN A 69 -3.74 2.17 -5.91
N LYS A 70 -4.09 2.46 -7.15
CA LYS A 70 -4.46 3.80 -7.57
C LYS A 70 -5.88 4.12 -7.10
N PHE A 71 -6.06 5.32 -6.56
CA PHE A 71 -7.36 5.78 -6.04
C PHE A 71 -7.96 4.82 -5.03
N CYS A 72 -7.12 4.31 -4.14
CA CYS A 72 -7.53 3.36 -3.13
C CYS A 72 -8.54 3.98 -2.17
N ARG A 73 -9.54 3.22 -1.76
CA ARG A 73 -10.57 3.65 -0.79
C ARG A 73 -10.81 2.56 0.24
N ASP A 74 -11.09 2.99 1.44
CA ASP A 74 -11.53 2.08 2.48
C ASP A 74 -12.98 1.72 2.22
N LEU A 75 -13.25 0.43 2.05
CA LEU A 75 -14.61 -0.06 1.88
C LEU A 75 -14.77 -1.44 2.50
N THR A 76 -16.01 -1.74 2.88
CA THR A 76 -16.39 -3.07 3.32
C THR A 76 -17.65 -3.45 2.59
N PHE A 77 -17.68 -4.62 1.97
CA PHE A 77 -18.87 -5.09 1.28
C PHE A 77 -19.02 -6.60 1.44
N HIS A 78 -20.26 -7.05 1.26
CA HIS A 78 -20.62 -8.47 1.40
C HIS A 78 -21.10 -8.99 0.06
N LEU A 79 -20.61 -10.16 -0.32
CA LEU A 79 -20.98 -10.79 -1.57
C LEU A 79 -20.82 -12.31 -1.44
N ASN A 80 -21.88 -13.06 -1.78
CA ASN A 80 -21.85 -14.54 -1.79
C ASN A 80 -21.34 -15.15 -0.48
N ASN A 81 -21.86 -14.68 0.65
CA ASN A 81 -21.48 -15.13 2.00
C ASN A 81 -20.05 -14.81 2.37
N GLN A 82 -19.40 -13.93 1.63
CA GLN A 82 -18.06 -13.46 1.94
C GLN A 82 -18.10 -11.98 2.28
N THR A 83 -17.19 -11.57 3.16
CA THR A 83 -17.00 -10.17 3.50
C THR A 83 -15.64 -9.72 3.00
N TYR A 84 -15.64 -8.65 2.25
CA TYR A 84 -14.44 -8.05 1.69
C TYR A 84 -14.15 -6.76 2.45
N VAL A 85 -12.99 -6.68 3.10
CA VAL A 85 -12.56 -5.50 3.82
C VAL A 85 -11.37 -4.92 3.07
N HIS A 86 -11.57 -3.77 2.46
CA HIS A 86 -10.57 -3.08 1.65
C HIS A 86 -10.07 -1.88 2.43
N LYS A 87 -8.78 -1.83 2.72
CA LYS A 87 -8.19 -0.74 3.48
C LYS A 87 -6.98 -0.17 2.77
N CYS A 88 -6.77 1.13 2.97
CA CYS A 88 -5.68 1.87 2.36
C CYS A 88 -4.90 2.60 3.43
N CYS A 89 -3.60 2.77 3.19
CA CYS A 89 -2.77 3.54 4.10
C CYS A 89 -1.62 4.17 3.31
N ASN A 90 -1.01 5.20 3.89
CA ASN A 90 0.00 5.98 3.21
C ASN A 90 1.29 6.15 3.99
N HIS A 91 1.68 5.11 4.70
CA HIS A 91 2.98 5.05 5.38
C HIS A 91 3.79 3.91 4.78
N ASN A 92 5.09 4.02 4.80
CA ASN A 92 5.95 2.97 4.26
C ASN A 92 5.65 1.63 4.93
N TYR A 93 5.34 0.64 4.12
CA TYR A 93 5.05 -0.73 4.54
C TYR A 93 3.87 -0.85 5.51
N CYS A 94 2.97 0.14 5.47
CA CYS A 94 1.83 0.14 6.40
C CYS A 94 0.85 -1.00 6.15
N ASN A 95 0.79 -1.50 4.93
CA ASN A 95 -0.14 -2.58 4.61
C ASN A 95 0.34 -3.96 5.05
N PHE A 96 1.51 -4.05 5.67
CA PHE A 96 2.01 -5.32 6.18
C PHE A 96 1.33 -5.70 7.51
N LYS A 97 0.89 -4.72 8.28
CA LYS A 97 0.35 -4.93 9.62
C LYS A 97 -1.00 -4.29 9.88
N ILE A 98 -1.78 -4.10 8.88
CA ILE A 98 -3.12 -3.53 9.09
C ILE A 98 -4.07 -4.55 9.70
#